data_c29ed6d4066f23e2963a6dac0a1bac39
#
_entry.id   c29ed6d4066f23e2963a6dac0a1bac39
#
_cell.length_a   1.000
_cell.length_b   1.000
_cell.length_c   1.000
_cell.angle_alpha   90.00
_cell.angle_beta   90.00
_cell.angle_gamma   90.00
#
_symmetry.space_group_name_H-M   'P 1'
#
loop_
_entity.id
_entity.type
_entity.pdbx_description
1 polymer ?
#
loop_
_entity_poly.entity_id
_entity_poly.type
_entity_poly.pdbx_seq_one_letter_code
_entity_poly.pdbx_strand_id
1 'polypeptide(L)'
;MQHFTIATVAEQSTDFRRVLWTGEHSQLVIMTIPPGGEIGEEVHEDIDQILTFVSGVGEALVAGERRAVAAGDLVAVPAGTKHNFVNTGPNPLVLYTVYGPPEHADGAVHHTKEEADAAEESGQDEPPTS
;
A
#
# COMPACT_ATOMS: atom_id res chain seq x y z
N MET A 1 -16.05 -4.17 16.37
CA MET A 1 -16.05 -4.19 14.88
C MET A 1 -15.50 -2.87 14.36
N GLN A 2 -14.67 -2.95 13.32
CA GLN A 2 -14.26 -1.77 12.58
C GLN A 2 -15.02 -1.75 11.26
N HIS A 3 -15.52 -0.59 10.90
CA HIS A 3 -16.29 -0.40 9.67
C HIS A 3 -15.80 0.85 8.95
N PHE A 4 -15.39 0.69 7.70
CA PHE A 4 -14.88 1.81 6.87
C PHE A 4 -15.67 1.89 5.58
N THR A 5 -16.10 3.10 5.20
CA THR A 5 -16.50 3.37 3.82
C THR A 5 -15.21 3.54 3.04
N ILE A 6 -14.58 2.41 2.73
CA ILE A 6 -13.15 2.37 2.43
C ILE A 6 -12.73 3.20 1.22
N ALA A 7 -13.50 3.18 0.14
CA ALA A 7 -13.15 3.98 -1.04
C ALA A 7 -13.16 5.48 -0.70
N THR A 8 -14.16 5.94 0.03
CA THR A 8 -14.25 7.35 0.45
C THR A 8 -13.11 7.74 1.36
N VAL A 9 -12.80 6.89 2.36
CA VAL A 9 -11.69 7.14 3.29
C VAL A 9 -10.37 7.24 2.53
N ALA A 10 -10.14 6.33 1.59
CA ALA A 10 -8.92 6.33 0.78
C ALA A 10 -8.82 7.59 -0.09
N GLU A 11 -9.91 7.99 -0.75
CA GLU A 11 -9.92 9.18 -1.61
C GLU A 11 -9.74 10.49 -0.84
N GLN A 12 -10.18 10.55 0.40
CA GLN A 12 -10.04 11.75 1.24
C GLN A 12 -8.64 11.91 1.82
N SER A 13 -7.82 10.87 1.79
CA SER A 13 -6.46 10.93 2.32
C SER A 13 -5.50 11.53 1.31
N THR A 14 -4.56 12.35 1.80
CA THR A 14 -3.45 12.87 1.01
C THR A 14 -2.12 12.25 1.45
N ASP A 15 -2.16 11.33 2.40
CA ASP A 15 -0.96 10.69 2.91
C ASP A 15 -0.44 9.63 1.95
N PHE A 16 0.87 9.51 1.82
CA PHE A 16 1.47 8.44 1.03
C PHE A 16 1.05 7.08 1.57
N ARG A 17 1.12 6.89 2.91
CA ARG A 17 0.71 5.64 3.56
C ARG A 17 0.07 5.94 4.91
N ARG A 18 -1.07 5.33 5.16
CA ARG A 18 -1.75 5.45 6.45
C ARG A 18 -2.34 4.11 6.86
N VAL A 19 -1.91 3.61 8.02
CA VAL A 19 -2.44 2.37 8.59
C VAL A 19 -3.77 2.69 9.27
N LEU A 20 -4.85 2.06 8.80
CA LEU A 20 -6.19 2.27 9.36
C LEU A 20 -6.51 1.29 10.48
N TRP A 21 -6.05 0.05 10.35
CA TRP A 21 -6.38 -0.99 11.31
C TRP A 21 -5.33 -2.09 11.27
N THR A 22 -4.97 -2.59 12.44
CA THR A 22 -4.02 -3.70 12.59
C THR A 22 -4.68 -4.80 13.41
N GLY A 23 -4.84 -5.97 12.81
CA GLY A 23 -5.31 -7.16 13.49
C GLY A 23 -4.17 -8.12 13.78
N GLU A 24 -4.51 -9.27 14.33
CA GLU A 24 -3.53 -10.31 14.63
C GLU A 24 -2.95 -10.92 13.34
N HIS A 25 -3.78 -11.06 12.30
CA HIS A 25 -3.41 -11.79 11.08
C HIS A 25 -3.49 -10.96 9.81
N SER A 26 -3.92 -9.69 9.92
CA SER A 26 -4.04 -8.82 8.75
C SER A 26 -3.96 -7.35 9.14
N GLN A 27 -3.70 -6.50 8.16
CA GLN A 27 -3.57 -5.06 8.37
C GLN A 27 -4.16 -4.32 7.17
N LEU A 28 -4.97 -3.30 7.44
CA LEU A 28 -5.60 -2.47 6.42
C LEU A 28 -4.87 -1.13 6.32
N VAL A 29 -4.43 -0.79 5.11
CA VAL A 29 -3.63 0.40 4.83
C VAL A 29 -4.21 1.13 3.62
N ILE A 30 -4.21 2.45 3.65
CA ILE A 30 -4.54 3.27 2.47
C ILE A 30 -3.29 4.00 2.00
N MET A 31 -3.20 4.22 0.69
CA MET A 31 -2.07 4.91 0.07
C MET A 31 -2.55 5.85 -1.01
N THR A 32 -1.87 7.01 -1.10
CA THR A 32 -2.04 7.98 -2.17
C THR A 32 -0.66 8.24 -2.77
N ILE A 33 -0.48 7.82 -4.02
CA ILE A 33 0.79 7.94 -4.73
C ILE A 33 0.70 9.13 -5.69
N PRO A 34 1.54 10.16 -5.52
CA PRO A 34 1.47 11.34 -6.38
C PRO A 34 1.82 11.01 -7.84
N PRO A 35 1.39 11.86 -8.80
CA PRO A 35 1.79 11.67 -10.20
C PRO A 35 3.31 11.56 -10.34
N GLY A 36 3.76 10.60 -11.13
CA GLY A 36 5.18 10.32 -11.31
C GLY A 36 5.84 9.57 -10.17
N GLY A 37 5.08 9.28 -9.09
CA GLY A 37 5.59 8.55 -7.95
C GLY A 37 5.41 7.05 -8.05
N GLU A 38 5.93 6.35 -7.06
CA GLU A 38 5.85 4.89 -6.96
C GLU A 38 5.86 4.45 -5.50
N ILE A 39 5.44 3.22 -5.25
CA ILE A 39 5.60 2.63 -3.91
C ILE A 39 7.08 2.31 -3.66
N GLY A 40 7.76 1.80 -4.65
CA GLY A 40 9.13 1.30 -4.57
C GLY A 40 9.15 -0.22 -4.69
N GLU A 41 10.24 -0.75 -5.24
CA GLU A 41 10.39 -2.19 -5.39
C GLU A 41 10.57 -2.86 -4.03
N GLU A 42 9.75 -3.87 -3.75
CA GLU A 42 9.72 -4.56 -2.46
C GLU A 42 9.56 -6.06 -2.64
N VAL A 43 10.03 -6.79 -1.63
CA VAL A 43 9.74 -8.22 -1.44
C VAL A 43 9.35 -8.40 0.02
N HIS A 44 8.16 -8.91 0.26
CA HIS A 44 7.70 -9.27 1.60
C HIS A 44 7.73 -10.79 1.72
N GLU A 45 8.77 -11.33 2.37
CA GLU A 45 9.05 -12.77 2.34
C GLU A 45 7.93 -13.64 2.90
N ASP A 46 7.27 -13.17 3.95
CA ASP A 46 6.26 -13.97 4.67
C ASP A 46 4.88 -13.33 4.68
N ILE A 47 4.64 -12.35 3.81
CA ILE A 47 3.43 -11.54 3.84
C ILE A 47 2.78 -11.50 2.47
N ASP A 48 1.52 -11.92 2.42
CA ASP A 48 0.67 -11.72 1.23
C ASP A 48 0.16 -10.29 1.24
N GLN A 49 0.01 -9.71 0.06
CA GLN A 49 -0.54 -8.37 -0.08
C GLN A 49 -1.61 -8.33 -1.16
N ILE A 50 -2.75 -7.73 -0.85
CA ILE A 50 -3.84 -7.52 -1.79
C ILE A 50 -4.06 -6.03 -1.93
N LEU A 51 -3.99 -5.50 -3.16
CA LEU A 51 -4.16 -4.08 -3.44
C LEU A 51 -5.40 -3.87 -4.30
N THR A 52 -6.26 -2.93 -3.90
CA THR A 52 -7.43 -2.53 -4.67
C THR A 52 -7.31 -1.06 -5.03
N PHE A 53 -7.40 -0.75 -6.32
CA PHE A 53 -7.24 0.60 -6.82
C PHE A 53 -8.59 1.32 -6.84
N VAL A 54 -8.63 2.52 -6.27
CA VAL A 54 -9.86 3.29 -6.09
C VAL A 54 -9.99 4.40 -7.14
N SER A 55 -8.87 5.08 -7.44
CA SER A 55 -8.85 6.14 -8.45
C SER A 55 -7.46 6.33 -9.02
N GLY A 56 -7.38 6.93 -10.19
CA GLY A 56 -6.14 7.09 -10.92
C GLY A 56 -5.83 5.91 -11.83
N VAL A 57 -4.67 5.98 -12.49
CA VAL A 57 -4.15 4.91 -13.35
C VAL A 57 -2.68 4.70 -13.06
N GLY A 58 -2.22 3.47 -13.23
CA GLY A 58 -0.82 3.14 -12.97
C GLY A 58 -0.40 1.85 -13.62
N GLU A 59 0.75 1.33 -13.17
CA GLU A 59 1.28 0.04 -13.59
C GLU A 59 1.63 -0.80 -12.39
N ALA A 60 1.25 -2.07 -12.47
CA ALA A 60 1.71 -3.10 -11.54
C ALA A 60 2.86 -3.86 -12.17
N LEU A 61 3.96 -3.98 -11.42
CA LEU A 61 5.13 -4.77 -11.80
C LEU A 61 5.26 -5.89 -10.77
N VAL A 62 4.88 -7.10 -11.15
CA VAL A 62 4.83 -8.24 -10.23
C VAL A 62 5.50 -9.44 -10.87
N ALA A 63 6.53 -9.97 -10.22
CA ALA A 63 7.29 -11.14 -10.68
C ALA A 63 7.77 -11.00 -12.14
N GLY A 64 8.19 -9.80 -12.53
CA GLY A 64 8.66 -9.52 -13.89
C GLY A 64 7.56 -9.26 -14.92
N GLU A 65 6.28 -9.39 -14.53
CA GLU A 65 5.15 -9.04 -15.37
C GLU A 65 4.77 -7.57 -15.15
N ARG A 66 4.31 -6.92 -16.22
CA ARG A 66 3.85 -5.54 -16.18
C ARG A 66 2.42 -5.47 -16.68
N ARG A 67 1.53 -4.87 -15.90
CA ARG A 67 0.13 -4.67 -16.29
C ARG A 67 -0.37 -3.29 -15.89
N ALA A 68 -1.17 -2.67 -16.76
CA ALA A 68 -1.86 -1.44 -16.41
C ALA A 68 -2.92 -1.72 -15.36
N VAL A 69 -3.08 -0.79 -14.41
CA VAL A 69 -4.13 -0.85 -13.39
C VAL A 69 -4.90 0.46 -13.37
N ALA A 70 -6.16 0.37 -13.01
CA ALA A 70 -7.07 1.52 -12.92
C ALA A 70 -8.10 1.27 -11.83
N ALA A 71 -8.96 2.25 -11.57
CA ALA A 71 -10.02 2.16 -10.59
C ALA A 71 -10.85 0.88 -10.78
N GLY A 72 -11.07 0.15 -9.69
CA GLY A 72 -11.80 -1.11 -9.70
C GLY A 72 -10.96 -2.35 -9.86
N ASP A 73 -9.66 -2.20 -10.19
CA ASP A 73 -8.76 -3.35 -10.32
C ASP A 73 -8.24 -3.81 -8.95
N LEU A 74 -7.98 -5.10 -8.85
CA LEU A 74 -7.37 -5.71 -7.69
C LEU A 74 -6.15 -6.52 -8.14
N VAL A 75 -5.05 -6.37 -7.41
CA VAL A 75 -3.82 -7.14 -7.64
C VAL A 75 -3.48 -7.89 -6.36
N ALA A 76 -3.27 -9.20 -6.48
CA ALA A 76 -2.82 -10.03 -5.38
C ALA A 76 -1.34 -10.35 -5.57
N VAL A 77 -0.53 -10.07 -4.55
CA VAL A 77 0.91 -10.32 -4.55
C VAL A 77 1.20 -11.38 -3.50
N PRO A 78 1.55 -12.61 -3.90
CA PRO A 78 1.90 -13.66 -2.93
C PRO A 78 3.20 -13.33 -2.19
N ALA A 79 3.31 -13.83 -0.97
CA ALA A 79 4.54 -13.71 -0.18
C ALA A 79 5.77 -14.13 -0.98
N GLY A 80 6.87 -13.42 -0.79
CA GLY A 80 8.13 -13.70 -1.47
C GLY A 80 8.22 -13.21 -2.92
N THR A 81 7.22 -12.47 -3.40
CA THR A 81 7.17 -12.01 -4.78
C THR A 81 7.65 -10.57 -4.89
N LYS A 82 8.62 -10.34 -5.76
CA LYS A 82 9.13 -9.00 -6.05
C LYS A 82 8.09 -8.19 -6.79
N HIS A 83 7.82 -6.97 -6.33
CA HIS A 83 6.76 -6.13 -6.88
C HIS A 83 7.00 -4.64 -6.71
N ASN A 84 6.34 -3.85 -7.54
CA ASN A 84 6.28 -2.40 -7.45
C ASN A 84 4.99 -1.90 -8.12
N PHE A 85 4.53 -0.74 -7.70
CA PHE A 85 3.36 -0.08 -8.29
C PHE A 85 3.74 1.37 -8.57
N VAL A 86 3.51 1.80 -9.82
CA VAL A 86 3.95 3.09 -10.32
C VAL A 86 2.73 3.89 -10.80
N ASN A 87 2.68 5.17 -10.42
CA ASN A 87 1.65 6.06 -10.93
C ASN A 87 2.08 6.60 -12.30
N THR A 88 1.36 6.20 -13.34
CA THR A 88 1.64 6.61 -14.73
C THR A 88 0.67 7.67 -15.23
N GLY A 89 -0.30 8.06 -14.41
CA GLY A 89 -1.31 9.05 -14.80
C GLY A 89 -1.03 10.46 -14.32
N PRO A 90 -1.86 11.43 -14.72
CA PRO A 90 -1.72 12.83 -14.32
C PRO A 90 -2.32 13.14 -12.95
N ASN A 91 -3.05 12.20 -12.35
CA ASN A 91 -3.75 12.38 -11.07
C ASN A 91 -3.17 11.42 -10.02
N PRO A 92 -3.43 11.66 -8.73
CA PRO A 92 -3.01 10.72 -7.69
C PRO A 92 -3.56 9.31 -7.94
N LEU A 93 -2.73 8.31 -7.67
CA LEU A 93 -3.15 6.90 -7.68
C LEU A 93 -3.53 6.52 -6.26
N VAL A 94 -4.80 6.25 -6.04
CA VAL A 94 -5.37 5.99 -4.71
C VAL A 94 -5.74 4.51 -4.61
N LEU A 95 -5.32 3.90 -3.51
CA LEU A 95 -5.58 2.48 -3.28
C LEU A 95 -5.77 2.18 -1.79
N TYR A 96 -6.38 1.05 -1.51
CA TYR A 96 -6.28 0.43 -0.20
C TYR A 96 -5.68 -0.96 -0.35
N THR A 97 -4.99 -1.40 0.67
CA THR A 97 -4.26 -2.66 0.62
C THR A 97 -4.38 -3.40 1.94
N VAL A 98 -4.37 -4.72 1.85
CA VAL A 98 -4.42 -5.61 3.00
C VAL A 98 -3.14 -6.44 3.00
N TYR A 99 -2.44 -6.42 4.12
CA TYR A 99 -1.28 -7.28 4.37
C TYR A 99 -1.70 -8.40 5.31
N GLY A 100 -1.26 -9.60 5.05
CA GLY A 100 -1.49 -10.75 5.90
C GLY A 100 -0.23 -11.59 6.06
N PRO A 101 0.44 -11.55 7.22
CA PRO A 101 0.20 -10.76 8.44
C PRO A 101 0.58 -9.28 8.32
N PRO A 102 0.43 -8.48 9.39
CA PRO A 102 0.78 -7.06 9.35
C PRO A 102 2.22 -6.78 8.95
N GLU A 103 2.44 -5.72 8.17
CA GLU A 103 3.74 -5.29 7.68
C GLU A 103 4.26 -4.03 8.35
N HIS A 104 3.37 -3.11 8.73
CA HIS A 104 3.73 -1.78 9.22
C HIS A 104 3.41 -1.59 10.68
N ALA A 105 4.00 -0.55 11.30
CA ALA A 105 3.69 -0.17 12.66
C ALA A 105 2.20 0.18 12.80
N ASP A 106 1.61 -0.18 13.92
CA ASP A 106 0.20 0.11 14.19
C ASP A 106 -0.02 1.63 14.19
N GLY A 107 -1.05 2.07 13.45
CA GLY A 107 -1.42 3.48 13.38
C GLY A 107 -0.43 4.38 12.66
N ALA A 108 0.55 3.82 11.95
CA ALA A 108 1.56 4.60 11.24
C ALA A 108 0.93 5.53 10.20
N VAL A 109 1.42 6.77 10.14
CA VAL A 109 1.05 7.76 9.13
C VAL A 109 2.32 8.33 8.53
N HIS A 110 2.49 8.16 7.23
CA HIS A 110 3.62 8.73 6.49
C HIS A 110 3.05 9.65 5.41
N HIS A 111 3.36 10.94 5.50
CA HIS A 111 2.79 11.92 4.56
C HIS A 111 3.44 11.84 3.19
N THR A 112 4.72 11.41 3.13
CA THR A 112 5.49 11.29 1.90
C THR A 112 6.20 9.95 1.84
N LYS A 113 6.65 9.57 0.64
CA LYS A 113 7.47 8.36 0.47
C LYS A 113 8.77 8.47 1.24
N GLU A 114 9.37 9.68 1.28
CA GLU A 114 10.61 9.92 2.03
C GLU A 114 10.44 9.64 3.52
N GLU A 115 9.31 10.03 4.09
CA GLU A 115 9.00 9.72 5.50
C GLU A 115 8.83 8.22 5.71
N ALA A 116 8.15 7.54 4.79
CA ALA A 116 7.94 6.10 4.87
C ALA A 116 9.26 5.35 4.80
N ASP A 117 10.12 5.71 3.86
CA ASP A 117 11.44 5.09 3.67
C ASP A 117 12.33 5.33 4.89
N ALA A 118 12.31 6.54 5.44
CA ALA A 118 13.08 6.88 6.64
C ALA A 118 12.63 6.08 7.86
N ALA A 119 11.32 5.89 8.04
CA ALA A 119 10.78 5.09 9.13
C ALA A 119 11.19 3.62 9.01
N GLU A 120 11.19 3.09 7.80
CA GLU A 120 11.62 1.72 7.53
C GLU A 120 13.12 1.54 7.82
N GLU A 121 13.95 2.44 7.34
CA GLU A 121 15.40 2.40 7.54
C GLU A 121 15.79 2.54 9.02
N SER A 122 15.05 3.32 9.80
CA SER A 122 15.32 3.51 11.22
C SER A 122 14.72 2.44 12.11
N GLY A 123 13.97 1.50 11.55
CA GLY A 123 13.29 0.44 12.31
C GLY A 123 12.03 0.92 13.05
N GLN A 124 11.50 2.10 12.69
CA GLN A 124 10.30 2.64 13.34
C GLN A 124 9.00 2.13 12.73
N ASP A 125 9.05 1.50 11.57
CA ASP A 125 7.87 0.98 10.87
C ASP A 125 7.77 -0.53 11.00
N GLU A 126 7.90 -1.03 12.22
CA GLU A 126 7.83 -2.46 12.49
C GLU A 126 6.41 -2.85 12.93
N PRO A 127 5.87 -3.98 12.45
CA PRO A 127 4.57 -4.43 12.88
C PRO A 127 4.60 -4.86 14.34
N PRO A 128 3.44 -4.80 15.03
CA PRO A 128 3.36 -5.33 16.38
C PRO A 128 3.72 -6.80 16.37
N THR A 129 4.57 -7.21 17.31
CA THR A 129 4.90 -8.61 17.49
C THR A 129 3.99 -9.22 18.55
N SER A 130 3.43 -10.35 18.23
CA SER A 130 2.62 -11.10 19.20
C SER A 130 3.50 -11.94 20.11
#